data_5111acf211e1699bb1d9dd7522437642
#
_entry.id   5111acf211e1699bb1d9dd7522437642
#
_cell.length_a   1.000
_cell.length_b   1.000
_cell.length_c   1.000
_cell.angle_alpha   90.00
_cell.angle_beta   90.00
_cell.angle_gamma   90.00
#
_symmetry.space_group_name_H-M   'P 1'
#
loop_
_entity.id
_entity.type
_entity.pdbx_description
1 polymer ?
#
loop_
_entity_poly.entity_id
_entity_poly.type
_entity_poly.pdbx_seq_one_letter_code
_entity_poly.pdbx_strand_id
1 'polypeptide(L)' 'MKYYAVKKGRHPGIYTTWKDCQKEIDHFKDAKFKSFDSKK' A
#
# COMPACT_ATOMS: atom_id res chain seq x y z
N MET A 1 6.47 8.34 10.44
CA MET A 1 6.50 7.80 9.08
C MET A 1 5.27 7.00 8.79
N LYS A 2 4.88 6.99 7.55
CA LYS A 2 3.68 6.30 7.17
C LYS A 2 3.98 5.03 6.40
N TYR A 3 3.22 4.01 6.67
CA TYR A 3 3.33 2.76 5.95
C TYR A 3 2.03 2.45 5.26
N TYR A 4 2.12 1.79 4.16
CA TYR A 4 0.95 1.33 3.44
C TYR A 4 1.08 -0.17 3.26
N ALA A 5 0.17 -0.91 3.87
CA ALA A 5 0.17 -2.36 3.76
C ALA A 5 -0.81 -2.77 2.69
N VAL A 6 -0.30 -3.24 1.59
CA VAL A 6 -1.14 -3.68 0.48
C VAL A 6 -1.43 -5.15 0.66
N LYS A 7 -2.68 -5.46 0.87
CA LYS A 7 -3.10 -6.85 1.05
C LYS A 7 -3.47 -7.48 -0.28
N LYS A 8 -4.10 -6.72 -1.13
CA LYS A 8 -4.51 -7.21 -2.43
C LYS A 8 -4.08 -6.20 -3.46
N GLY A 9 -3.21 -6.58 -4.32
CA GLY A 9 -2.71 -5.71 -5.37
C GLY A 9 -1.75 -6.49 -6.23
N ARG A 10 -1.08 -5.77 -7.10
CA ARG A 10 -0.11 -6.42 -7.97
C ARG A 10 0.98 -7.11 -7.17
N HIS A 11 1.54 -6.40 -6.24
CA HIS A 11 2.59 -6.95 -5.39
C HIS A 11 2.27 -6.62 -3.95
N PRO A 12 1.57 -7.50 -3.26
CA PRO A 12 1.23 -7.27 -1.86
C PRO A 12 2.49 -7.09 -1.03
N GLY A 13 2.43 -6.19 -0.08
CA GLY A 13 3.59 -5.94 0.77
C GLY A 13 3.46 -4.62 1.48
N ILE A 14 4.56 -4.19 2.07
CA ILE A 14 4.60 -2.94 2.81
C ILE A 14 5.34 -1.90 2.00
N TYR A 15 4.73 -0.74 1.87
CA TYR A 15 5.32 0.35 1.14
C TYR A 15 5.39 1.57 2.03
N THR A 16 6.45 2.33 1.92
CA THR A 16 6.64 3.50 2.75
C THR A 16 6.25 4.79 2.05
N THR A 17 6.01 4.74 0.77
CA THR A 17 5.60 5.92 0.03
C THR A 17 4.29 5.68 -0.66
N TRP A 18 3.49 6.72 -0.75
CA TRP A 18 2.19 6.62 -1.40
C TRP A 18 2.33 6.27 -2.87
N LYS A 19 3.35 6.83 -3.50
CA LYS A 19 3.57 6.57 -4.91
C LYS A 19 3.72 5.09 -5.20
N ASP A 20 4.52 4.42 -4.42
CA ASP A 20 4.72 2.99 -4.61
C ASP A 20 3.45 2.23 -4.34
N CYS A 21 2.77 2.59 -3.26
CA CYS A 21 1.51 1.94 -2.92
C CYS A 21 0.49 2.12 -4.03
N GLN A 22 0.38 3.33 -4.53
CA GLN A 22 -0.58 3.63 -5.56
C GLN A 22 -0.32 2.82 -6.83
N LYS A 23 0.94 2.64 -7.15
CA LYS A 23 1.30 1.86 -8.32
C LYS A 23 0.81 0.43 -8.21
N GLU A 24 0.88 -0.11 -7.01
CA GLU A 24 0.48 -1.49 -6.82
C GLU A 24 -1.02 -1.68 -6.85
N ILE A 25 -1.76 -0.67 -6.49
CA ILE A 25 -3.22 -0.79 -6.48
C ILE A 25 -3.86 -0.20 -7.71
N ASP A 26 -3.09 0.54 -8.50
CA ASP A 26 -3.63 1.21 -9.68
C ASP A 26 -4.07 0.18 -10.71
N HIS A 27 -5.27 0.36 -11.22
CA HIS A 27 -5.83 -0.54 -12.23
C HIS A 27 -5.98 -1.98 -11.72
N PHE A 28 -5.97 -2.16 -10.43
CA PHE A 28 -6.14 -3.48 -9.86
C PHE A 28 -7.53 -3.57 -9.24
N LYS A 29 -8.35 -4.41 -9.80
CA LYS A 29 -9.69 -4.56 -9.30
C LYS A 29 -9.70 -5.16 -7.90
N ASP A 30 -10.53 -4.58 -7.04
CA ASP A 30 -10.63 -5.08 -5.66
C ASP A 30 -9.35 -4.97 -4.87
N ALA A 31 -8.51 -4.02 -5.22
CA ALA A 31 -7.29 -3.80 -4.46
C ALA A 31 -7.65 -3.40 -3.03
N LYS A 32 -6.89 -3.91 -2.09
CA LYS A 32 -7.10 -3.60 -0.69
C LYS A 32 -5.80 -3.23 -0.03
N PHE A 33 -5.82 -2.15 0.70
CA PHE A 33 -4.63 -1.71 1.41
C PHE A 33 -5.04 -0.95 2.66
N LYS A 34 -4.07 -0.75 3.52
CA LYS A 34 -4.32 -0.04 4.74
C LYS A 34 -3.12 0.81 5.06
N SER A 35 -3.37 1.99 5.57
CA SER A 35 -2.27 2.87 5.92
C SER A 35 -2.07 2.87 7.42
N PHE A 36 -0.80 2.95 7.83
CA PHE A 36 -0.44 2.99 9.23
C PHE A 36 0.51 4.14 9.44
N ASP A 37 0.47 4.70 10.61
CA ASP A 37 1.37 5.78 10.97
C ASP A 37 2.32 5.25 12.03
N SER A 38 3.57 5.11 11.67
CA SER A 38 4.56 4.61 12.62
C SER A 38 4.88 5.67 13.65
N LYS A 39 4.75 5.29 14.89
CA LYS A 39 5.01 6.20 15.94
C LYS A 39 6.41 6.18 16.42
N LYS A 40 7.10 5.23 16.15
CA LYS A 40 8.44 5.18 16.65
C LYS A 40 9.40 5.95 15.89
#